data_1985f105ac88eb4c004c4dfd4b311f3d
#
_entry.id   1985f105ac88eb4c004c4dfd4b311f3d
#
_cell.length_a   1.000
_cell.length_b   1.000
_cell.length_c   1.000
_cell.angle_alpha   90.00
_cell.angle_beta   90.00
_cell.angle_gamma   90.00
#
_symmetry.space_group_name_H-M   'P 1'
#
loop_
_entity.id
_entity.type
_entity.pdbx_description
1 polymer ?
#
loop_
_entity_poly.entity_id
_entity_poly.type
_entity_poly.pdbx_seq_one_letter_code
_entity_poly.pdbx_strand_id
1 'polypeptide(L)'
;MHLVALLGFCINGNERLLVYEYMPQGTLTQHLFDWGENGCAPLTWKQRVAITLDVARGVEYLHSLAQQSFIHRDLKPSNILLGDDMRAKVADFGLVKNAPDGKYSVETRLAGTFGYLAHEYAATGRVTTKVDVYAFGVVLMELITGRRALDDTMPDERSHLVSWFRRVQVNKENIPKAIDQTLNPDEETIKSIYKVAELASHCTAHEPY
;
A
#
# COMPACT_ATOMS: atom_id res chain seq x y z
N MET A 1 6.59 4.10 -16.17
CA MET A 1 7.25 4.42 -14.89
C MET A 1 6.17 4.44 -13.83
N HIS A 2 6.37 3.76 -12.69
CA HIS A 2 5.33 3.54 -11.67
C HIS A 2 5.49 4.44 -10.44
N LEU A 3 6.31 5.50 -10.56
CA LEU A 3 6.48 6.54 -9.54
C LEU A 3 6.02 7.87 -10.12
N VAL A 4 5.44 8.73 -9.28
CA VAL A 4 5.07 10.10 -9.67
C VAL A 4 6.34 10.88 -9.99
N ALA A 5 6.39 11.49 -11.16
CA ALA A 5 7.57 12.20 -11.63
C ALA A 5 7.71 13.57 -10.94
N LEU A 6 8.90 13.86 -10.42
CA LEU A 6 9.28 15.22 -10.05
C LEU A 6 9.69 15.98 -11.31
N LEU A 7 8.93 17.02 -11.66
CA LEU A 7 9.14 17.84 -12.85
C LEU A 7 10.09 19.02 -12.59
N GLY A 8 10.16 19.49 -11.35
CA GLY A 8 11.00 20.61 -11.00
C GLY A 8 10.90 20.98 -9.53
N PHE A 9 11.69 21.97 -9.15
CA PHE A 9 11.65 22.55 -7.82
C PHE A 9 11.94 24.05 -7.87
N CYS A 10 11.53 24.77 -6.84
CA CYS A 10 11.86 26.20 -6.65
C CYS A 10 12.28 26.43 -5.20
N ILE A 11 13.32 27.26 -5.04
CA ILE A 11 13.79 27.73 -3.73
C ILE A 11 13.64 29.26 -3.73
N ASN A 12 12.79 29.78 -2.85
CA ASN A 12 12.56 31.20 -2.69
C ASN A 12 12.61 31.56 -1.20
N GLY A 13 13.69 32.21 -0.78
CA GLY A 13 13.93 32.49 0.64
C GLY A 13 13.93 31.22 1.48
N ASN A 14 12.98 31.10 2.40
CA ASN A 14 12.80 29.92 3.26
C ASN A 14 11.85 28.86 2.68
N GLU A 15 11.19 29.15 1.57
CA GLU A 15 10.25 28.22 0.95
C GLU A 15 10.97 27.23 0.04
N ARG A 16 10.44 26.02 0.01
CA ARG A 16 10.92 24.91 -0.82
C ARG A 16 9.70 24.30 -1.52
N LEU A 17 9.57 24.54 -2.83
CA LEU A 17 8.46 24.07 -3.64
C LEU A 17 8.93 22.91 -4.52
N LEU A 18 8.11 21.87 -4.61
CA LEU A 18 8.30 20.76 -5.51
C LEU A 18 7.16 20.74 -6.52
N VAL A 19 7.48 20.51 -7.78
CA VAL A 19 6.52 20.42 -8.88
C VAL A 19 6.49 19.01 -9.39
N TYR A 20 5.33 18.36 -9.27
CA TYR A 20 5.12 16.99 -9.71
C TYR A 20 4.21 16.91 -10.92
N GLU A 21 4.26 15.80 -11.65
CA GLU A 21 3.23 15.51 -12.64
C GLU A 21 1.84 15.44 -11.97
N TYR A 22 0.84 15.92 -12.69
CA TYR A 22 -0.53 15.90 -12.21
C TYR A 22 -1.17 14.52 -12.46
N MET A 23 -1.79 13.96 -11.45
CA MET A 23 -2.50 12.68 -11.51
C MET A 23 -4.00 12.95 -11.36
N PRO A 24 -4.76 12.98 -12.48
CA PRO A 24 -6.08 13.60 -12.51
C PRO A 24 -7.16 12.80 -11.78
N GLN A 25 -6.98 11.50 -11.59
CA GLN A 25 -7.95 10.68 -10.86
C GLN A 25 -7.74 10.70 -9.33
N GLY A 26 -6.72 11.45 -8.84
CA GLY A 26 -6.48 11.57 -7.40
C GLY A 26 -5.91 10.30 -6.77
N THR A 27 -6.30 10.01 -5.54
CA THR A 27 -5.72 8.95 -4.71
C THR A 27 -6.53 7.66 -4.75
N LEU A 28 -5.85 6.52 -4.50
CA LEU A 28 -6.53 5.23 -4.32
C LEU A 28 -7.53 5.27 -3.15
N THR A 29 -7.27 6.07 -2.10
CA THR A 29 -8.19 6.27 -0.97
C THR A 29 -9.57 6.72 -1.45
N GLN A 30 -9.62 7.72 -2.34
CA GLN A 30 -10.86 8.29 -2.87
C GLN A 30 -11.70 7.26 -3.65
N HIS A 31 -11.03 6.36 -4.38
CA HIS A 31 -11.69 5.34 -5.19
C HIS A 31 -12.02 4.05 -4.43
N LEU A 32 -11.31 3.77 -3.36
CA LEU A 32 -11.52 2.52 -2.61
C LEU A 32 -12.49 2.69 -1.44
N PHE A 33 -12.40 3.82 -0.72
CA PHE A 33 -13.18 4.04 0.50
C PHE A 33 -14.24 5.13 0.35
N ASP A 34 -13.90 6.21 -0.35
CA ASP A 34 -14.70 7.43 -0.40
C ASP A 34 -15.33 7.63 -1.80
N TRP A 35 -15.47 6.53 -2.58
CA TRP A 35 -15.92 6.56 -3.97
C TRP A 35 -17.31 7.22 -4.14
N GLY A 36 -18.24 6.95 -3.22
CA GLY A 36 -19.57 7.54 -3.25
C GLY A 36 -19.57 9.05 -3.04
N GLU A 37 -18.75 9.55 -2.10
CA GLU A 37 -18.61 10.98 -1.82
C GLU A 37 -17.91 11.74 -2.94
N ASN A 38 -16.99 11.07 -3.64
CA ASN A 38 -16.26 11.63 -4.77
C ASN A 38 -16.97 11.45 -6.12
N GLY A 39 -18.16 10.86 -6.13
CA GLY A 39 -18.90 10.60 -7.37
C GLY A 39 -18.24 9.59 -8.32
N CYS A 40 -17.35 8.74 -7.77
CA CYS A 40 -16.67 7.69 -8.52
C CYS A 40 -17.47 6.39 -8.51
N ALA A 41 -17.28 5.54 -9.52
CA ALA A 41 -17.74 4.15 -9.46
C ALA A 41 -16.78 3.31 -8.61
N PRO A 42 -17.26 2.28 -7.89
CA PRO A 42 -16.39 1.34 -7.19
C PRO A 42 -15.40 0.68 -8.14
N LEU A 43 -14.15 0.51 -7.68
CA LEU A 43 -13.11 -0.17 -8.46
C LEU A 43 -13.48 -1.64 -8.69
N THR A 44 -13.48 -2.07 -9.94
CA THR A 44 -13.60 -3.48 -10.31
C THR A 44 -12.40 -4.28 -9.86
N TRP A 45 -12.52 -5.61 -9.70
CA TRP A 45 -11.37 -6.47 -9.35
C TRP A 45 -10.23 -6.35 -10.34
N LYS A 46 -10.51 -6.27 -11.63
CA LYS A 46 -9.49 -6.09 -12.67
C LYS A 46 -8.69 -4.80 -12.48
N GLN A 47 -9.35 -3.70 -12.14
CA GLN A 47 -8.67 -2.43 -11.82
C GLN A 47 -7.81 -2.56 -10.56
N ARG A 48 -8.33 -3.21 -9.50
CA ARG A 48 -7.59 -3.43 -8.25
C ARG A 48 -6.32 -4.25 -8.49
N VAL A 49 -6.38 -5.29 -9.31
CA VAL A 49 -5.21 -6.10 -9.69
C VAL A 49 -4.21 -5.28 -10.52
N ALA A 50 -4.68 -4.47 -11.46
CA ALA A 50 -3.81 -3.60 -12.25
C ALA A 50 -3.07 -2.58 -11.37
N ILE A 51 -3.78 -1.93 -10.44
CA ILE A 51 -3.21 -1.01 -9.44
C ILE A 51 -2.17 -1.73 -8.58
N THR A 52 -2.50 -2.92 -8.08
CA THR A 52 -1.58 -3.77 -7.31
C THR A 52 -0.27 -4.02 -8.05
N LEU A 53 -0.36 -4.39 -9.33
CA LEU A 53 0.81 -4.67 -10.15
C LEU A 53 1.67 -3.42 -10.39
N ASP A 54 1.03 -2.26 -10.61
CA ASP A 54 1.74 -0.99 -10.79
C ASP A 54 2.46 -0.57 -9.52
N VAL A 55 1.82 -0.71 -8.36
CA VAL A 55 2.42 -0.42 -7.05
C VAL A 55 3.60 -1.35 -6.77
N ALA A 56 3.44 -2.66 -7.01
CA ALA A 56 4.51 -3.64 -6.84
C ALA A 56 5.74 -3.28 -7.68
N ARG A 57 5.55 -2.91 -8.96
CA ARG A 57 6.62 -2.46 -9.85
C ARG A 57 7.27 -1.16 -9.40
N GLY A 58 6.48 -0.23 -8.82
CA GLY A 58 7.00 1.01 -8.25
C GLY A 58 7.92 0.75 -7.06
N VAL A 59 7.50 -0.13 -6.14
CA VAL A 59 8.29 -0.53 -4.97
C VAL A 59 9.53 -1.32 -5.39
N GLU A 60 9.41 -2.27 -6.31
CA GLU A 60 10.53 -3.02 -6.87
C GLU A 60 11.58 -2.08 -7.48
N TYR A 61 11.12 -1.09 -8.26
CA TYR A 61 12.02 -0.09 -8.84
C TYR A 61 12.79 0.69 -7.76
N LEU A 62 12.11 1.16 -6.70
CA LEU A 62 12.77 1.84 -5.58
C LEU A 62 13.83 0.96 -4.92
N HIS A 63 13.50 -0.30 -4.66
CA HIS A 63 14.39 -1.24 -4.00
C HIS A 63 15.58 -1.68 -4.88
N SER A 64 15.45 -1.59 -6.21
CA SER A 64 16.46 -2.03 -7.19
C SER A 64 17.27 -0.88 -7.78
N LEU A 65 17.02 0.38 -7.39
CA LEU A 65 17.77 1.53 -7.91
C LEU A 65 19.24 1.41 -7.51
N ALA A 66 20.09 1.11 -8.52
CA ALA A 66 21.56 1.09 -8.56
C ALA A 66 22.28 1.25 -7.22
N GLN A 67 23.17 0.41 -6.82
CA GLN A 67 24.07 0.51 -5.64
C GLN A 67 23.44 0.93 -4.28
N GLN A 68 22.17 1.37 -4.24
CA GLN A 68 21.48 1.84 -3.04
C GLN A 68 20.00 1.48 -3.11
N SER A 69 19.48 0.76 -2.13
CA SER A 69 18.05 0.51 -2.01
C SER A 69 17.35 1.71 -1.37
N PHE A 70 16.33 2.25 -2.02
CA PHE A 70 15.47 3.29 -1.46
C PHE A 70 14.24 2.66 -0.84
N ILE A 71 14.00 2.93 0.43
CA ILE A 71 12.87 2.42 1.20
C ILE A 71 11.85 3.54 1.35
N HIS A 72 10.61 3.34 0.90
CA HIS A 72 9.56 4.36 0.88
C HIS A 72 9.09 4.74 2.28
N ARG A 73 8.79 3.76 3.13
CA ARG A 73 8.38 3.85 4.54
C ARG A 73 6.98 4.40 4.82
N ASP A 74 6.26 4.91 3.82
CA ASP A 74 4.89 5.40 3.99
C ASP A 74 3.97 4.96 2.83
N LEU A 75 4.09 3.70 2.39
CA LEU A 75 3.22 3.14 1.38
C LEU A 75 1.82 2.93 1.96
N LYS A 76 0.82 3.58 1.36
CA LYS A 76 -0.60 3.54 1.75
C LYS A 76 -1.49 4.05 0.62
N PRO A 77 -2.81 3.82 0.62
CA PRO A 77 -3.70 4.24 -0.45
C PRO A 77 -3.69 5.74 -0.76
N SER A 78 -3.45 6.62 0.22
CA SER A 78 -3.37 8.07 -0.01
C SER A 78 -2.09 8.50 -0.73
N ASN A 79 -1.06 7.65 -0.77
CA ASN A 79 0.20 7.87 -1.47
C ASN A 79 0.28 7.06 -2.79
N ILE A 80 -0.84 6.49 -3.23
CA ILE A 80 -0.99 5.83 -4.53
C ILE A 80 -1.94 6.70 -5.36
N LEU A 81 -1.42 7.31 -6.42
CA LEU A 81 -2.16 8.22 -7.29
C LEU A 81 -2.54 7.52 -8.59
N LEU A 82 -3.70 7.88 -9.14
CA LEU A 82 -4.26 7.28 -10.35
C LEU A 82 -4.26 8.28 -11.51
N GLY A 83 -3.82 7.82 -12.67
CA GLY A 83 -3.88 8.53 -13.94
C GLY A 83 -5.22 8.38 -14.66
N ASP A 84 -5.40 9.05 -15.80
CA ASP A 84 -6.62 8.99 -16.61
C ASP A 84 -7.01 7.57 -17.03
N ASP A 85 -6.02 6.71 -17.22
CA ASP A 85 -6.16 5.30 -17.58
C ASP A 85 -6.36 4.37 -16.36
N MET A 86 -6.55 4.94 -15.16
CA MET A 86 -6.63 4.23 -13.88
C MET A 86 -5.35 3.42 -13.54
N ARG A 87 -4.21 3.77 -14.15
CA ARG A 87 -2.91 3.21 -13.80
C ARG A 87 -2.33 3.94 -12.59
N ALA A 88 -1.70 3.17 -11.71
CA ALA A 88 -1.22 3.69 -10.45
C ALA A 88 0.25 4.13 -10.50
N LYS A 89 0.56 5.18 -9.74
CA LYS A 89 1.94 5.59 -9.43
C LYS A 89 2.06 5.85 -7.93
N VAL A 90 3.20 5.42 -7.37
CA VAL A 90 3.54 5.69 -5.97
C VAL A 90 4.06 7.13 -5.86
N ALA A 91 3.61 7.84 -4.84
CA ALA A 91 3.89 9.24 -4.55
C ALA A 91 4.36 9.44 -3.11
N ASP A 92 4.72 10.67 -2.77
CA ASP A 92 5.14 11.12 -1.43
C ASP A 92 6.41 10.43 -0.91
N PHE A 93 7.54 10.92 -1.37
CA PHE A 93 8.88 10.44 -0.99
C PHE A 93 9.46 11.16 0.24
N GLY A 94 8.63 11.84 1.03
CA GLY A 94 9.06 12.65 2.19
C GLY A 94 9.72 11.84 3.30
N LEU A 95 9.44 10.56 3.40
CA LEU A 95 10.00 9.66 4.42
C LEU A 95 11.04 8.67 3.86
N VAL A 96 11.39 8.75 2.59
CA VAL A 96 12.33 7.82 1.95
C VAL A 96 13.66 7.76 2.70
N LYS A 97 14.17 6.56 2.89
CA LYS A 97 15.50 6.29 3.41
C LYS A 97 16.32 5.50 2.41
N ASN A 98 17.59 5.84 2.39
CA ASN A 98 18.57 5.17 1.59
C ASN A 98 19.30 4.13 2.47
N ALA A 99 19.30 2.88 2.04
CA ALA A 99 20.13 1.83 2.61
C ALA A 99 21.45 1.77 1.80
N PRO A 100 22.59 2.20 2.36
CA PRO A 100 23.88 2.15 1.68
C PRO A 100 24.25 0.71 1.30
N ASP A 101 25.03 0.55 0.22
CA ASP A 101 25.56 -0.72 -0.23
C ASP A 101 26.14 -1.57 0.90
N GLY A 102 25.74 -2.85 0.96
CA GLY A 102 26.18 -3.81 1.95
C GLY A 102 25.51 -3.69 3.33
N LYS A 103 24.59 -2.74 3.53
CA LYS A 103 23.78 -2.66 4.77
C LYS A 103 22.35 -3.07 4.49
N TYR A 104 21.91 -4.17 5.09
CA TYR A 104 20.54 -4.66 4.97
C TYR A 104 19.52 -3.88 5.82
N SER A 105 19.97 -2.99 6.73
CA SER A 105 19.11 -2.20 7.60
C SER A 105 19.73 -0.86 7.99
N VAL A 106 18.86 0.12 8.25
CA VAL A 106 19.23 1.46 8.74
C VAL A 106 18.47 1.75 10.03
N GLU A 107 19.17 2.17 11.08
CA GLU A 107 18.53 2.67 12.30
C GLU A 107 18.01 4.10 12.06
N THR A 108 16.75 4.34 12.43
CA THR A 108 16.14 5.65 12.27
C THR A 108 15.01 5.84 13.27
N ARG A 109 14.60 7.10 13.47
CA ARG A 109 13.36 7.38 14.23
C ARG A 109 12.18 6.69 13.56
N LEU A 110 11.30 6.13 14.39
CA LEU A 110 10.05 5.54 13.91
C LEU A 110 9.26 6.59 13.13
N ALA A 111 8.92 6.29 11.90
CA ALA A 111 8.15 7.14 11.02
C ALA A 111 7.33 6.27 10.05
N GLY A 112 6.22 6.80 9.57
CA GLY A 112 5.24 6.10 8.74
C GLY A 112 3.85 6.18 9.36
N THR A 113 2.88 5.62 8.69
CA THR A 113 1.47 5.67 9.09
C THR A 113 1.11 4.44 9.92
N PHE A 114 0.50 4.66 11.10
CA PHE A 114 0.01 3.57 11.94
C PHE A 114 -0.96 2.68 11.15
N GLY A 115 -0.92 1.37 11.36
CA GLY A 115 -1.66 0.38 10.55
C GLY A 115 -0.85 -0.21 9.39
N TYR A 116 0.15 0.52 8.87
CA TYR A 116 1.06 0.07 7.80
C TYR A 116 2.48 -0.19 8.28
N LEU A 117 2.75 0.03 9.58
CA LEU A 117 4.08 -0.20 10.16
C LEU A 117 4.32 -1.68 10.41
N ALA A 118 5.41 -2.19 9.84
CA ALA A 118 5.87 -3.56 10.10
C ALA A 118 6.22 -3.76 11.57
N HIS A 119 5.86 -4.92 12.13
CA HIS A 119 6.04 -5.23 13.55
C HIS A 119 7.52 -5.16 13.98
N GLU A 120 8.41 -5.71 13.17
CA GLU A 120 9.86 -5.70 13.42
C GLU A 120 10.43 -4.29 13.39
N TYR A 121 9.93 -3.42 12.52
CA TYR A 121 10.34 -2.02 12.48
C TYR A 121 9.86 -1.27 13.73
N ALA A 122 8.60 -1.46 14.12
CA ALA A 122 8.06 -0.85 15.33
C ALA A 122 8.82 -1.29 16.60
N ALA A 123 9.27 -2.55 16.65
CA ALA A 123 9.99 -3.12 17.79
C ALA A 123 11.47 -2.73 17.85
N THR A 124 12.15 -2.60 16.69
CA THR A 124 13.60 -2.49 16.64
C THR A 124 14.11 -1.12 16.19
N GLY A 125 13.26 -0.28 15.56
CA GLY A 125 13.68 0.95 14.91
C GLY A 125 14.53 0.72 13.64
N ARG A 126 14.72 -0.53 13.22
CA ARG A 126 15.52 -0.88 12.03
C ARG A 126 14.64 -0.95 10.80
N VAL A 127 15.01 -0.19 9.77
CA VAL A 127 14.32 -0.13 8.49
C VAL A 127 15.02 -1.01 7.47
N THR A 128 14.25 -1.84 6.80
CA THR A 128 14.67 -2.66 5.64
C THR A 128 13.66 -2.50 4.52
N THR A 129 13.95 -2.99 3.32
CA THR A 129 12.98 -3.05 2.21
C THR A 129 11.70 -3.83 2.57
N LYS A 130 11.78 -4.72 3.58
CA LYS A 130 10.64 -5.50 4.07
C LYS A 130 9.54 -4.63 4.71
N VAL A 131 9.88 -3.43 5.17
CA VAL A 131 8.89 -2.46 5.68
C VAL A 131 7.88 -2.08 4.60
N ASP A 132 8.35 -1.84 3.37
CA ASP A 132 7.49 -1.54 2.23
C ASP A 132 6.70 -2.78 1.78
N VAL A 133 7.30 -3.97 1.87
CA VAL A 133 6.62 -5.24 1.58
C VAL A 133 5.46 -5.47 2.54
N TYR A 134 5.66 -5.20 3.83
CA TYR A 134 4.59 -5.29 4.83
C TYR A 134 3.46 -4.30 4.51
N ALA A 135 3.79 -3.02 4.28
CA ALA A 135 2.82 -1.99 3.93
C ALA A 135 2.04 -2.34 2.65
N PHE A 136 2.73 -2.88 1.64
CA PHE A 136 2.10 -3.40 0.43
C PHE A 136 1.11 -4.53 0.74
N GLY A 137 1.46 -5.46 1.62
CA GLY A 137 0.54 -6.51 2.09
C GLY A 137 -0.73 -5.95 2.74
N VAL A 138 -0.61 -4.87 3.52
CA VAL A 138 -1.77 -4.18 4.09
C VAL A 138 -2.65 -3.57 3.00
N VAL A 139 -2.06 -2.89 2.01
CA VAL A 139 -2.79 -2.34 0.84
C VAL A 139 -3.53 -3.45 0.07
N LEU A 140 -2.92 -4.64 -0.08
CA LEU A 140 -3.60 -5.79 -0.70
C LEU A 140 -4.86 -6.21 0.09
N MET A 141 -4.77 -6.24 1.43
CA MET A 141 -5.92 -6.56 2.28
C MET A 141 -7.03 -5.51 2.13
N GLU A 142 -6.68 -4.22 2.06
CA GLU A 142 -7.63 -3.14 1.81
C GLU A 142 -8.32 -3.29 0.45
N LEU A 143 -7.57 -3.62 -0.60
CA LEU A 143 -8.10 -3.86 -1.96
C LEU A 143 -9.04 -5.08 -2.03
N ILE A 144 -8.83 -6.09 -1.21
CA ILE A 144 -9.71 -7.27 -1.13
C ILE A 144 -11.00 -6.94 -0.39
N THR A 145 -10.89 -6.23 0.72
CA THR A 145 -11.97 -6.10 1.70
C THR A 145 -12.78 -4.82 1.60
N GLY A 146 -12.24 -3.79 0.90
CA GLY A 146 -12.80 -2.45 0.92
C GLY A 146 -12.74 -1.77 2.31
N ARG A 147 -11.93 -2.31 3.23
CA ARG A 147 -11.79 -1.80 4.61
C ARG A 147 -10.47 -1.08 4.79
N ARG A 148 -10.48 -0.03 5.60
CA ARG A 148 -9.26 0.71 5.98
C ARG A 148 -8.38 -0.14 6.90
N ALA A 149 -7.07 0.05 6.85
CA ALA A 149 -6.07 -0.62 7.70
C ALA A 149 -6.39 -0.47 9.19
N LEU A 150 -6.90 0.70 9.57
CA LEU A 150 -7.44 1.03 10.88
C LEU A 150 -8.83 1.63 10.72
N ASP A 151 -9.76 1.18 11.53
CA ASP A 151 -11.14 1.66 11.54
C ASP A 151 -11.67 1.70 12.99
N ASP A 152 -11.59 2.87 13.59
CA ASP A 152 -12.01 3.12 14.98
C ASP A 152 -13.54 3.05 15.16
N THR A 153 -14.30 2.99 14.07
CA THR A 153 -15.77 2.78 14.12
C THR A 153 -16.16 1.34 14.33
N MET A 154 -15.22 0.41 14.13
CA MET A 154 -15.41 -1.02 14.29
C MET A 154 -15.07 -1.46 15.73
N PRO A 155 -15.69 -2.55 16.24
CA PRO A 155 -15.26 -3.16 17.51
C PRO A 155 -13.76 -3.48 17.51
N ASP A 156 -13.11 -3.39 18.67
CA ASP A 156 -11.66 -3.59 18.86
C ASP A 156 -11.10 -4.82 18.13
N GLU A 157 -11.87 -5.92 18.13
CA GLU A 157 -11.50 -7.16 17.44
C GLU A 157 -11.39 -7.01 15.91
N ARG A 158 -12.00 -5.97 15.33
CA ARG A 158 -12.07 -5.70 13.91
C ARG A 158 -11.42 -4.38 13.51
N SER A 159 -11.01 -3.55 14.46
CA SER A 159 -10.43 -2.23 14.21
C SER A 159 -9.10 -2.31 13.45
N HIS A 160 -8.30 -3.36 13.67
CA HIS A 160 -7.04 -3.61 12.99
C HIS A 160 -7.21 -4.64 11.86
N LEU A 161 -7.13 -4.19 10.61
CA LEU A 161 -7.35 -5.00 9.41
C LEU A 161 -6.46 -6.25 9.37
N VAL A 162 -5.15 -6.12 9.58
CA VAL A 162 -4.20 -7.23 9.51
C VAL A 162 -4.54 -8.34 10.51
N SER A 163 -4.81 -7.96 11.76
CA SER A 163 -5.15 -8.92 12.81
C SER A 163 -6.47 -9.63 12.53
N TRP A 164 -7.46 -8.89 12.03
CA TRP A 164 -8.75 -9.45 11.67
C TRP A 164 -8.63 -10.35 10.42
N PHE A 165 -7.91 -9.94 9.39
CA PHE A 165 -7.76 -10.68 8.15
C PHE A 165 -7.04 -12.02 8.37
N ARG A 166 -6.03 -12.06 9.24
CA ARG A 166 -5.37 -13.31 9.67
C ARG A 166 -6.36 -14.31 10.30
N ARG A 167 -7.26 -13.82 11.17
CA ARG A 167 -8.30 -14.69 11.76
C ARG A 167 -9.28 -15.22 10.73
N VAL A 168 -9.65 -14.39 9.75
CA VAL A 168 -10.51 -14.81 8.62
C VAL A 168 -9.85 -15.90 7.80
N GLN A 169 -8.56 -15.82 7.54
CA GLN A 169 -7.82 -16.78 6.72
C GLN A 169 -7.60 -18.14 7.38
N VAL A 170 -7.66 -18.25 8.70
CA VAL A 170 -7.59 -19.55 9.43
C VAL A 170 -8.64 -20.51 8.89
N ASN A 171 -9.83 -20.02 8.55
CA ASN A 171 -10.84 -20.80 7.86
C ASN A 171 -11.14 -20.16 6.49
N LYS A 172 -10.66 -20.81 5.41
CA LYS A 172 -10.81 -20.32 4.03
C LYS A 172 -12.28 -20.07 3.63
N GLU A 173 -13.26 -20.76 4.24
CA GLU A 173 -14.68 -20.54 4.02
C GLU A 173 -15.16 -19.13 4.45
N ASN A 174 -14.39 -18.42 5.28
CA ASN A 174 -14.71 -17.09 5.73
C ASN A 174 -14.22 -15.99 4.75
N ILE A 175 -13.29 -16.30 3.84
CA ILE A 175 -12.75 -15.31 2.90
C ILE A 175 -13.84 -14.68 2.04
N PRO A 176 -14.80 -15.44 1.45
CA PRO A 176 -15.88 -14.83 0.66
C PRO A 176 -16.71 -13.79 1.42
N LYS A 177 -16.86 -13.95 2.75
CA LYS A 177 -17.58 -13.00 3.62
C LYS A 177 -16.77 -11.74 3.93
N ALA A 178 -15.46 -11.81 3.72
CA ALA A 178 -14.54 -10.71 3.93
C ALA A 178 -14.30 -9.86 2.67
N ILE A 179 -14.70 -10.36 1.50
CA ILE A 179 -14.55 -9.65 0.24
C ILE A 179 -15.47 -8.42 0.22
N ASP A 180 -14.95 -7.33 -0.34
CA ASP A 180 -15.73 -6.13 -0.59
C ASP A 180 -17.00 -6.44 -1.39
N GLN A 181 -18.15 -6.11 -0.83
CA GLN A 181 -19.46 -6.41 -1.41
C GLN A 181 -19.68 -5.70 -2.76
N THR A 182 -18.98 -4.61 -3.03
CA THR A 182 -19.07 -3.89 -4.31
C THR A 182 -18.51 -4.70 -5.49
N LEU A 183 -17.67 -5.69 -5.22
CA LEU A 183 -17.01 -6.50 -6.25
C LEU A 183 -17.96 -7.52 -6.90
N ASN A 184 -18.97 -8.03 -6.16
CA ASN A 184 -19.88 -9.09 -6.61
C ASN A 184 -19.16 -10.17 -7.47
N PRO A 185 -18.15 -10.88 -6.91
CA PRO A 185 -17.22 -11.68 -7.68
C PRO A 185 -17.83 -13.01 -8.16
N ASP A 186 -17.54 -13.39 -9.41
CA ASP A 186 -17.77 -14.73 -9.93
C ASP A 186 -16.71 -15.73 -9.40
N GLU A 187 -16.84 -17.02 -9.74
CA GLU A 187 -15.93 -18.08 -9.26
C GLU A 187 -14.47 -17.86 -9.68
N GLU A 188 -14.23 -17.33 -10.88
CA GLU A 188 -12.88 -17.07 -11.38
C GLU A 188 -12.26 -15.91 -10.61
N THR A 189 -13.01 -14.85 -10.39
CA THR A 189 -12.61 -13.70 -9.57
C THR A 189 -12.29 -14.13 -8.14
N ILE A 190 -13.13 -14.98 -7.53
CA ILE A 190 -12.90 -15.52 -6.20
C ILE A 190 -11.56 -16.28 -6.15
N LYS A 191 -11.26 -17.13 -7.12
CA LYS A 191 -9.97 -17.84 -7.20
C LYS A 191 -8.78 -16.87 -7.29
N SER A 192 -8.94 -15.79 -8.05
CA SER A 192 -7.94 -14.73 -8.14
C SER A 192 -7.74 -14.01 -6.80
N ILE A 193 -8.84 -13.68 -6.11
CA ILE A 193 -8.82 -13.06 -4.78
C ILE A 193 -8.10 -13.95 -3.76
N TYR A 194 -8.32 -15.25 -3.77
CA TYR A 194 -7.61 -16.19 -2.87
C TYR A 194 -6.09 -16.12 -3.04
N LYS A 195 -5.59 -16.04 -4.28
CA LYS A 195 -4.15 -15.92 -4.55
C LYS A 195 -3.58 -14.60 -4.01
N VAL A 196 -4.32 -13.50 -4.19
CA VAL A 196 -3.90 -12.19 -3.66
C VAL A 196 -3.98 -12.16 -2.14
N ALA A 197 -4.97 -12.82 -1.52
CA ALA A 197 -5.09 -12.95 -0.08
C ALA A 197 -3.91 -13.74 0.53
N GLU A 198 -3.48 -14.81 -0.13
CA GLU A 198 -2.29 -15.58 0.27
C GLU A 198 -1.03 -14.72 0.19
N LEU A 199 -0.84 -13.98 -0.91
CA LEU A 199 0.26 -13.03 -1.06
C LEU A 199 0.26 -11.97 0.04
N ALA A 200 -0.90 -11.36 0.34
CA ALA A 200 -1.04 -10.36 1.39
C ALA A 200 -0.59 -10.91 2.76
N SER A 201 -0.91 -12.17 3.05
CA SER A 201 -0.50 -12.83 4.30
C SER A 201 0.99 -13.07 4.36
N HIS A 202 1.61 -13.49 3.26
CA HIS A 202 3.07 -13.63 3.21
C HIS A 202 3.77 -12.28 3.40
N CYS A 203 3.26 -11.22 2.75
CA CYS A 203 3.83 -9.86 2.91
C CYS A 203 3.75 -9.34 4.35
N THR A 204 2.74 -9.74 5.12
CA THR A 204 2.52 -9.28 6.50
C THR A 204 2.92 -10.31 7.56
N ALA A 205 3.64 -11.37 7.21
CA ALA A 205 4.12 -12.38 8.16
C ALA A 205 4.96 -11.75 9.29
N HIS A 206 4.98 -12.40 10.47
CA HIS A 206 5.75 -11.91 11.62
C HIS A 206 7.27 -11.99 11.41
N GLU A 207 7.72 -13.01 10.67
CA GLU A 207 9.11 -13.18 10.29
C GLU A 207 9.26 -12.77 8.82
N PRO A 208 10.02 -11.72 8.50
CA PRO A 208 10.28 -11.33 7.12
C PRO A 208 11.16 -12.39 6.44
N TYR A 209 10.66 -13.00 5.38
CA TYR A 209 11.39 -13.94 4.54
C TYR A 209 12.41 -13.23 3.63
#